data_b37440233506142f002be1086f65aa22
#
_entry.id   b37440233506142f002be1086f65aa22
#
_cell.length_a   1.000
_cell.length_b   1.000
_cell.length_c   1.000
_cell.angle_alpha   90.00
_cell.angle_beta   90.00
_cell.angle_gamma   90.00
#
_symmetry.space_group_name_H-M   'P 1'
#
loop_
_entity.id
_entity.type
_entity.pdbx_description
1 polymer ?
#
loop_
_entity_poly.entity_id
_entity_poly.type
_entity_poly.pdbx_seq_one_letter_code
_entity_poly.pdbx_strand_id
1 'polypeptide(L)'
;RPVLAILEKFRSSVHGMVHVTGGGFYENVPRMFPEANKKRELEGKAPLISVFKKGSWEIPAIFTELENRGAAKDRMFNTFNMGIGFMLAVKADKAEEIVKAFADFAANDNGRCSTMKASVIGKVVAASGKAETQEEQVLFED
;
A
#
# COMPACT_ATOMS: atom_id res chain seq x y z
N ARG A 1 -8.74 -4.61 14.00
CA ARG A 1 -9.08 -3.60 15.02
C ARG A 1 -8.46 -2.23 14.68
N PRO A 2 -7.13 -2.06 14.46
CA PRO A 2 -6.55 -0.73 14.22
C PRO A 2 -7.14 -0.02 13.00
N VAL A 3 -7.30 -0.71 11.88
CA VAL A 3 -7.91 -0.15 10.67
C VAL A 3 -9.35 0.32 10.93
N LEU A 4 -10.15 -0.41 11.71
CA LEU A 4 -11.51 0.02 12.05
C LEU A 4 -11.52 1.30 12.87
N ALA A 5 -10.61 1.44 13.84
CA ALA A 5 -10.48 2.67 14.63
C ALA A 5 -10.07 3.88 13.76
N ILE A 6 -9.21 3.65 12.77
CA ILE A 6 -8.87 4.69 11.79
C ILE A 6 -10.06 5.06 10.93
N LEU A 7 -10.84 4.07 10.45
CA LEU A 7 -12.03 4.34 9.64
C LEU A 7 -13.12 5.11 10.42
N GLU A 8 -13.29 4.85 11.71
CA GLU A 8 -14.22 5.63 12.54
C GLU A 8 -13.87 7.12 12.53
N LYS A 9 -12.57 7.45 12.59
CA LYS A 9 -12.10 8.85 12.65
C LYS A 9 -11.89 9.49 11.28
N PHE A 10 -11.40 8.73 10.29
CA PHE A 10 -10.89 9.24 9.02
C PHE A 10 -11.61 8.71 7.78
N ARG A 11 -12.82 8.17 7.91
CA ARG A 11 -13.55 7.50 6.82
C ARG A 11 -13.59 8.32 5.52
N SER A 12 -13.85 9.63 5.62
CA SER A 12 -13.92 10.54 4.46
C SER A 12 -12.57 10.82 3.80
N SER A 13 -11.48 10.40 4.43
CA SER A 13 -10.11 10.58 3.94
C SER A 13 -9.49 9.28 3.42
N VAL A 14 -10.16 8.13 3.57
CA VAL A 14 -9.71 6.83 3.08
C VAL A 14 -10.44 6.53 1.78
N HIS A 15 -9.69 6.35 0.70
CA HIS A 15 -10.21 6.16 -0.66
C HIS A 15 -10.03 4.74 -1.18
N GLY A 16 -9.14 3.96 -0.58
CA GLY A 16 -8.91 2.56 -0.94
C GLY A 16 -8.20 1.81 0.18
N MET A 17 -8.42 0.51 0.21
CA MET A 17 -7.80 -0.39 1.20
C MET A 17 -7.47 -1.71 0.53
N VAL A 18 -6.36 -2.30 0.91
CA VAL A 18 -6.00 -3.65 0.45
C VAL A 18 -5.21 -4.41 1.50
N HIS A 19 -5.54 -5.69 1.64
CA HIS A 19 -4.74 -6.67 2.38
C HIS A 19 -3.72 -7.29 1.41
N VAL A 20 -2.44 -7.12 1.68
CA VAL A 20 -1.36 -7.61 0.83
C VAL A 20 -1.01 -9.03 1.22
N THR A 21 -1.36 -9.98 0.37
CA THR A 21 -1.16 -11.42 0.55
C THR A 21 -0.32 -12.01 -0.61
N GLY A 22 -0.52 -13.28 -0.97
CA GLY A 22 0.07 -13.87 -2.17
C GLY A 22 -0.25 -13.04 -3.42
N GLY A 23 0.68 -12.96 -4.35
CA GLY A 23 0.63 -12.03 -5.48
C GLY A 23 1.23 -10.64 -5.18
N GLY A 24 1.69 -10.43 -3.91
CA GLY A 24 2.46 -9.26 -3.51
C GLY A 24 1.80 -7.92 -3.82
N PHE A 25 2.60 -6.95 -4.21
CA PHE A 25 2.13 -5.61 -4.54
C PHE A 25 1.35 -5.58 -5.85
N TYR A 26 1.87 -6.23 -6.89
CA TYR A 26 1.35 -6.12 -8.25
C TYR A 26 -0.07 -6.67 -8.43
N GLU A 27 -0.42 -7.76 -7.75
CA GLU A 27 -1.78 -8.29 -7.83
C GLU A 27 -2.75 -7.61 -6.84
N ASN A 28 -2.25 -7.19 -5.67
CA ASN A 28 -3.15 -6.70 -4.63
C ASN A 28 -3.42 -5.20 -4.73
N VAL A 29 -2.39 -4.37 -4.99
CA VAL A 29 -2.53 -2.90 -4.97
C VAL A 29 -3.55 -2.37 -5.98
N PRO A 30 -3.61 -2.85 -7.25
CA PRO A 30 -4.60 -2.39 -8.22
C PRO A 30 -6.06 -2.59 -7.78
N ARG A 31 -6.31 -3.54 -6.88
CA ARG A 31 -7.65 -3.79 -6.32
C ARG A 31 -8.21 -2.65 -5.48
N MET A 32 -7.40 -1.65 -5.14
CA MET A 32 -7.88 -0.45 -4.45
C MET A 32 -8.67 0.50 -5.36
N PHE A 33 -8.47 0.46 -6.69
CA PHE A 33 -8.93 1.52 -7.59
C PHE A 33 -9.81 1.09 -8.78
N PRO A 34 -10.40 -0.11 -8.86
CA PRO A 34 -11.08 -0.56 -10.08
C PRO A 34 -12.24 0.37 -10.45
N GLU A 35 -13.07 0.75 -9.50
CA GLU A 35 -14.21 1.63 -9.75
C GLU A 35 -13.76 3.06 -10.06
N ALA A 36 -12.72 3.55 -9.39
CA ALA A 36 -12.15 4.87 -9.67
C ALA A 36 -11.57 4.91 -11.08
N ASN A 37 -10.83 3.89 -11.50
CA ASN A 37 -10.22 3.82 -12.82
C ASN A 37 -11.27 3.65 -13.91
N LYS A 38 -12.32 2.84 -13.70
CA LYS A 38 -13.45 2.73 -14.63
C LYS A 38 -14.16 4.06 -14.84
N LYS A 39 -14.40 4.81 -13.75
CA LYS A 39 -15.00 6.15 -13.85
C LYS A 39 -14.09 7.12 -14.63
N ARG A 40 -12.78 7.10 -14.34
CA ARG A 40 -11.79 7.94 -15.03
C ARG A 40 -11.72 7.64 -16.52
N GLU A 41 -11.77 6.36 -16.90
CA GLU A 41 -11.82 5.94 -18.30
C GLU A 41 -13.03 6.52 -19.03
N LEU A 42 -14.24 6.43 -18.43
CA LEU A 42 -15.46 7.02 -18.98
C LEU A 42 -15.37 8.55 -19.14
N GLU A 43 -14.58 9.21 -18.30
CA GLU A 43 -14.31 10.65 -18.35
C GLU A 43 -13.14 11.02 -19.28
N GLY A 44 -12.53 10.05 -19.97
CA GLY A 44 -11.34 10.25 -20.82
C GLY A 44 -10.08 10.63 -20.04
N LYS A 45 -10.01 10.31 -18.76
CA LYS A 45 -8.88 10.61 -17.86
C LYS A 45 -7.96 9.41 -17.73
N ALA A 46 -6.67 9.67 -17.58
CA ALA A 46 -5.68 8.63 -17.32
C ALA A 46 -5.96 7.87 -16.00
N PRO A 47 -5.71 6.55 -15.94
CA PRO A 47 -5.95 5.76 -14.74
C PRO A 47 -5.07 6.19 -13.57
N LEU A 48 -5.49 5.82 -12.36
CA LEU A 48 -4.67 5.95 -11.15
C LEU A 48 -3.70 4.79 -11.09
N ILE A 49 -2.47 5.11 -10.71
CA ILE A 49 -1.41 4.15 -10.43
C ILE A 49 -0.79 4.43 -9.06
N SER A 50 -0.16 3.42 -8.47
CA SER A 50 0.57 3.54 -7.22
C SER A 50 2.06 3.61 -7.48
N VAL A 51 2.74 4.59 -6.87
CA VAL A 51 4.19 4.75 -6.93
C VAL A 51 4.73 4.61 -5.51
N PHE A 52 5.52 3.58 -5.27
CA PHE A 52 6.12 3.27 -3.98
C PHE A 52 7.57 3.77 -3.92
N LYS A 53 7.94 4.34 -2.77
CA LYS A 53 9.31 4.76 -2.53
C LYS A 53 10.09 3.64 -1.85
N LYS A 54 11.10 3.12 -2.50
CA LYS A 54 12.01 2.13 -1.92
C LYS A 54 12.69 2.71 -0.67
N GLY A 55 12.89 1.88 0.34
CA GLY A 55 13.48 2.32 1.60
C GLY A 55 12.57 3.12 2.54
N SER A 56 11.31 3.40 2.16
CA SER A 56 10.35 4.08 3.04
C SER A 56 9.75 3.19 4.13
N TRP A 57 10.03 1.89 4.10
CA TRP A 57 9.71 0.94 5.17
C TRP A 57 10.84 -0.07 5.35
N GLU A 58 10.89 -0.69 6.51
CA GLU A 58 11.82 -1.77 6.83
C GLU A 58 11.29 -3.08 6.24
N ILE A 59 12.04 -3.68 5.33
CA ILE A 59 11.76 -5.02 4.81
C ILE A 59 12.31 -6.04 5.82
N PRO A 60 11.47 -6.93 6.38
CA PRO A 60 11.94 -7.96 7.32
C PRO A 60 13.02 -8.85 6.72
N ALA A 61 14.05 -9.16 7.52
CA ALA A 61 15.24 -9.90 7.09
C ALA A 61 14.93 -11.27 6.46
N ILE A 62 13.78 -11.87 6.78
CA ILE A 62 13.33 -13.12 6.18
C ILE A 62 13.21 -13.03 4.65
N PHE A 63 12.79 -11.88 4.11
CA PHE A 63 12.65 -11.71 2.67
C PHE A 63 14.02 -11.66 1.97
N THR A 64 15.02 -11.01 2.60
CA THR A 64 16.41 -11.03 2.11
C THR A 64 16.97 -12.46 2.14
N GLU A 65 16.69 -13.21 3.18
CA GLU A 65 17.13 -14.60 3.29
C GLU A 65 16.47 -15.48 2.22
N LEU A 66 15.17 -15.32 1.96
CA LEU A 66 14.47 -16.04 0.90
C LEU A 66 15.06 -15.71 -0.48
N GLU A 67 15.35 -14.44 -0.75
CA GLU A 67 15.97 -13.99 -2.01
C GLU A 67 17.37 -14.60 -2.18
N ASN A 68 18.21 -14.60 -1.13
CA ASN A 68 19.53 -15.20 -1.13
C ASN A 68 19.50 -16.72 -1.39
N ARG A 69 18.43 -17.39 -0.98
CA ARG A 69 18.19 -18.82 -1.26
C ARG A 69 17.56 -19.09 -2.63
N GLY A 70 17.40 -18.06 -3.45
CA GLY A 70 16.87 -18.17 -4.81
C GLY A 70 15.35 -18.12 -4.92
N ALA A 71 14.63 -17.76 -3.86
CA ALA A 71 13.19 -17.59 -3.92
C ALA A 71 12.84 -16.30 -4.69
N ALA A 72 12.25 -16.43 -5.88
CA ALA A 72 11.64 -15.37 -6.67
C ALA A 72 12.49 -14.08 -6.81
N LYS A 73 13.81 -14.20 -7.01
CA LYS A 73 14.81 -13.12 -6.96
C LYS A 73 14.34 -11.81 -7.66
N ASP A 74 13.92 -11.91 -8.91
CA ASP A 74 13.49 -10.76 -9.70
C ASP A 74 11.99 -10.44 -9.53
N ARG A 75 11.28 -11.21 -8.68
CA ARG A 75 9.83 -11.16 -8.51
C ARG A 75 9.39 -11.13 -7.04
N MET A 76 10.25 -10.66 -6.15
CA MET A 76 9.94 -10.62 -4.71
C MET A 76 8.64 -9.85 -4.42
N PHE A 77 8.47 -8.67 -5.01
CA PHE A 77 7.26 -7.85 -4.86
C PHE A 77 6.03 -8.39 -5.60
N ASN A 78 6.20 -9.34 -6.52
CA ASN A 78 5.09 -10.07 -7.16
C ASN A 78 4.60 -11.25 -6.30
N THR A 79 5.49 -11.78 -5.45
CA THR A 79 5.22 -13.01 -4.71
C THR A 79 4.88 -12.73 -3.25
N PHE A 80 5.60 -11.80 -2.63
CA PHE A 80 5.55 -11.52 -1.21
C PHE A 80 5.06 -10.12 -0.89
N ASN A 81 4.53 -9.95 0.31
CA ASN A 81 4.09 -8.64 0.83
C ASN A 81 5.25 -7.74 1.30
N MET A 82 6.48 -8.24 1.32
CA MET A 82 7.71 -7.53 1.69
C MET A 82 7.61 -6.77 3.03
N GLY A 83 6.83 -7.31 3.98
CA GLY A 83 6.60 -6.71 5.29
C GLY A 83 5.37 -5.81 5.39
N ILE A 84 4.71 -5.50 4.28
CA ILE A 84 3.50 -4.67 4.26
C ILE A 84 2.27 -5.57 4.21
N GLY A 85 1.61 -5.78 5.35
CA GLY A 85 0.42 -6.63 5.43
C GLY A 85 -0.87 -5.92 4.99
N PHE A 86 -0.95 -4.59 5.13
CA PHE A 86 -2.15 -3.82 4.80
C PHE A 86 -1.79 -2.43 4.30
N MET A 87 -2.50 -1.93 3.29
CA MET A 87 -2.31 -0.59 2.76
C MET A 87 -3.63 0.19 2.75
N LEU A 88 -3.51 1.51 2.95
CA LEU A 88 -4.59 2.48 2.81
C LEU A 88 -4.16 3.53 1.79
N ALA A 89 -5.01 3.82 0.82
CA ALA A 89 -4.92 5.02 0.00
C ALA A 89 -5.74 6.13 0.67
N VAL A 90 -5.08 7.21 1.05
CA VAL A 90 -5.68 8.28 1.84
C VAL A 90 -5.46 9.65 1.21
N LYS A 91 -6.20 10.66 1.66
CA LYS A 91 -5.92 12.06 1.30
C LYS A 91 -4.49 12.43 1.72
N ALA A 92 -3.74 13.08 0.83
CA ALA A 92 -2.34 13.42 1.06
C ALA A 92 -2.14 14.31 2.30
N ASP A 93 -3.01 15.28 2.51
CA ASP A 93 -3.00 16.19 3.66
C ASP A 93 -3.37 15.52 4.99
N LYS A 94 -3.83 14.26 4.97
CA LYS A 94 -4.20 13.46 6.13
C LYS A 94 -3.25 12.29 6.41
N ALA A 95 -2.29 12.04 5.53
CA ALA A 95 -1.43 10.86 5.64
C ALA A 95 -0.66 10.81 6.96
N GLU A 96 0.02 11.89 7.35
CA GLU A 96 0.79 11.95 8.59
C GLU A 96 -0.09 11.88 9.84
N GLU A 97 -1.26 12.52 9.81
CA GLU A 97 -2.22 12.43 10.92
C GLU A 97 -2.73 11.00 11.12
N ILE A 98 -2.95 10.28 10.02
CA ILE A 98 -3.37 8.87 10.05
C ILE A 98 -2.23 7.98 10.57
N VAL A 99 -0.99 8.18 10.11
CA VAL A 99 0.18 7.45 10.63
C VAL A 99 0.32 7.65 12.14
N LYS A 100 0.21 8.90 12.61
CA LYS A 100 0.21 9.19 14.05
C LYS A 100 -0.92 8.48 14.81
N ALA A 101 -2.13 8.47 14.25
CA ALA A 101 -3.27 7.81 14.88
C ALA A 101 -3.07 6.28 14.98
N PHE A 102 -2.37 5.64 14.03
CA PHE A 102 -1.96 4.24 14.14
C PHE A 102 -0.95 4.03 15.27
N ALA A 103 0.03 4.90 15.41
CA ALA A 103 1.02 4.83 16.48
C ALA A 103 0.36 5.01 17.86
N ASP A 104 -0.54 5.99 17.99
CA ASP A 104 -1.32 6.24 19.21
C ASP A 104 -2.20 5.02 19.56
N PHE A 105 -2.83 4.38 18.56
CA PHE A 105 -3.59 3.15 18.77
C PHE A 105 -2.70 2.01 19.28
N ALA A 106 -1.54 1.80 18.65
CA ALA A 106 -0.60 0.74 19.05
C ALA A 106 -0.11 0.94 20.50
N ALA A 107 0.17 2.17 20.89
CA ALA A 107 0.60 2.50 22.25
C ALA A 107 -0.47 2.24 23.32
N ASN A 108 -1.75 2.35 22.96
CA ASN A 108 -2.88 2.24 23.88
C ASN A 108 -3.64 0.91 23.83
N ASP A 109 -3.24 -0.06 22.99
CA ASP A 109 -3.96 -1.35 22.80
C ASP A 109 -3.44 -2.47 23.74
N ASN A 110 -2.98 -2.14 24.93
CA ASN A 110 -2.49 -3.09 25.94
C ASN A 110 -1.47 -4.11 25.38
N GLY A 111 -0.57 -3.65 24.53
CA GLY A 111 0.51 -4.45 23.94
C GLY A 111 0.11 -5.39 22.80
N ARG A 112 -1.17 -5.49 22.44
CA ARG A 112 -1.65 -6.41 21.38
C ARG A 112 -1.17 -6.00 19.98
N CYS A 113 -0.95 -4.71 19.76
CA CYS A 113 -0.45 -4.14 18.52
C CYS A 113 0.92 -3.49 18.69
N SER A 114 1.69 -3.87 19.69
CA SER A 114 3.00 -3.25 20.05
C SER A 114 4.04 -3.34 18.92
N THR A 115 3.93 -4.31 18.04
CA THR A 115 4.84 -4.48 16.88
C THR A 115 4.30 -3.83 15.61
N MET A 116 3.08 -3.27 15.63
CA MET A 116 2.50 -2.64 14.46
C MET A 116 3.22 -1.33 14.16
N LYS A 117 3.69 -1.19 12.93
CA LYS A 117 4.26 0.06 12.39
C LYS A 117 3.36 0.56 11.26
N ALA A 118 3.24 1.87 11.13
CA ALA A 118 2.60 2.52 9.98
C ALA A 118 3.53 3.61 9.45
N SER A 119 3.61 3.75 8.15
CA SER A 119 4.42 4.76 7.47
C SER A 119 3.79 5.14 6.13
N VAL A 120 4.15 6.30 5.61
CA VAL A 120 3.85 6.66 4.23
C VAL A 120 4.87 5.97 3.33
N ILE A 121 4.40 5.04 2.49
CA ILE A 121 5.27 4.20 1.65
C ILE A 121 5.22 4.56 0.17
N GLY A 122 4.38 5.52 -0.21
CA GLY A 122 4.23 5.92 -1.59
C GLY A 122 3.09 6.89 -1.80
N LYS A 123 2.72 7.08 -3.07
CA LYS A 123 1.66 7.99 -3.51
C LYS A 123 0.81 7.35 -4.60
N VAL A 124 -0.41 7.83 -4.75
CA VAL A 124 -1.30 7.50 -5.87
C VAL A 124 -1.33 8.70 -6.80
N VAL A 125 -1.07 8.48 -8.08
CA VAL A 125 -1.02 9.52 -9.10
C VAL A 125 -1.81 9.09 -10.34
N ALA A 126 -2.16 10.05 -11.22
CA ALA A 126 -2.62 9.71 -12.55
C ALA A 126 -1.42 9.23 -13.40
N ALA A 127 -1.60 8.17 -14.16
CA ALA A 127 -0.58 7.70 -15.09
C ALA A 127 -0.28 8.75 -16.18
N SER A 128 0.92 8.74 -16.72
CA SER A 128 1.27 9.58 -17.87
C SER A 128 0.69 9.08 -19.20
N GLY A 129 0.09 7.89 -19.20
CA GLY A 129 -0.53 7.23 -20.34
C GLY A 129 -1.49 6.13 -19.91
N LYS A 130 -1.69 5.13 -20.75
CA LYS A 130 -2.43 3.93 -20.38
C LYS A 130 -1.65 3.11 -19.35
N ALA A 131 -2.35 2.45 -18.46
CA ALA A 131 -1.78 1.50 -17.50
C ALA A 131 -2.71 0.28 -17.47
N GLU A 132 -2.56 -0.59 -18.44
CA GLU A 132 -3.45 -1.73 -18.71
C GLU A 132 -3.01 -2.98 -17.94
N THR A 133 -1.71 -3.10 -17.66
CA THR A 133 -1.15 -4.23 -16.91
C THR A 133 -0.96 -3.90 -15.42
N GLN A 134 -0.83 -4.93 -14.61
CA GLN A 134 -0.54 -4.78 -13.18
C GLN A 134 0.82 -4.14 -12.94
N GLU A 135 1.82 -4.45 -13.77
CA GLU A 135 3.14 -3.87 -13.74
C GLU A 135 3.13 -2.36 -14.04
N GLU A 136 2.25 -1.91 -14.91
CA GLU A 136 2.08 -0.48 -15.22
C GLU A 136 1.31 0.28 -14.13
N GLN A 137 0.53 -0.43 -13.32
CA GLN A 137 -0.25 0.16 -12.22
C GLN A 137 0.50 0.25 -10.89
N VAL A 138 1.66 -0.42 -10.78
CA VAL A 138 2.48 -0.47 -9.56
C VAL A 138 3.93 -0.17 -9.93
N LEU A 139 4.40 1.01 -9.58
CA LEU A 139 5.76 1.46 -9.86
C LEU A 139 6.56 1.61 -8.55
N PHE A 140 7.87 1.48 -8.66
CA PHE A 140 8.81 1.72 -7.57
C PHE A 140 9.81 2.79 -7.99
N GLU A 141 10.00 3.81 -7.14
CA GLU A 141 11.03 4.84 -7.28
C GLU A 141 12.06 4.72 -6.15
N ASP A 142 13.30 5.15 -6.39
CA ASP A 142 14.39 5.17 -5.40
C ASP A 142 14.25 6.33 -4.40
#